data_f5a82bf175dc41a7c60cb32134af7b6a
#
_entry.id   f5a82bf175dc41a7c60cb32134af7b6a
#
_cell.length_a   1.000
_cell.length_b   1.000
_cell.length_c   1.000
_cell.angle_alpha   90.00
_cell.angle_beta   90.00
_cell.angle_gamma   90.00
#
_symmetry.space_group_name_H-M   'P 1'
#
loop_
_entity.id
_entity.type
_entity.pdbx_description
1 polymer ?
#
loop_
_entity_poly.entity_id
_entity_poly.type
_entity_poly.pdbx_seq_one_letter_code
_entity_poly.pdbx_strand_id
1 'polypeptide(L)'
;MMRAAIVLLLLLPVCGNAGERILSFHSDIRVMTDGMIEVTETIRVRAEGNRIKRGIYRDFPTEYEDRFGNEVNIAFEPLAVMRNDRPEAFHTQEIRRGVRTYFGRSDRLIDAGEHTYVFRYQANRMLGYFEEHDELYWNVTGFDWAFP
;
A
#
# COMPACT_ATOMS: atom_id res chain seq x y z
N MET A 1 18.06 39.43 53.67
CA MET A 1 18.66 38.96 52.42
C MET A 1 17.85 37.74 51.89
N MET A 2 16.93 37.95 50.97
CA MET A 2 16.12 36.86 50.35
C MET A 2 16.88 36.36 49.11
N ARG A 3 17.20 35.06 49.11
CA ARG A 3 17.79 34.37 47.93
C ARG A 3 16.66 33.85 47.09
N ALA A 4 16.46 34.42 45.91
CA ALA A 4 15.54 33.88 44.90
C ALA A 4 16.21 32.70 44.19
N ALA A 5 15.62 31.53 44.31
CA ALA A 5 16.02 30.33 43.52
C ALA A 5 15.29 30.37 42.17
N ILE A 6 16.03 30.55 41.11
CA ILE A 6 15.50 30.43 39.73
C ILE A 6 15.48 28.95 39.39
N VAL A 7 14.28 28.36 39.29
CA VAL A 7 14.06 27.00 38.77
C VAL A 7 14.02 27.10 37.25
N LEU A 8 15.10 26.67 36.58
CA LEU A 8 15.17 26.55 35.13
C LEU A 8 14.45 25.26 34.72
N LEU A 9 13.21 25.38 34.24
CA LEU A 9 12.44 24.27 33.72
C LEU A 9 12.97 23.92 32.32
N LEU A 10 13.79 22.87 32.21
CA LEU A 10 14.24 22.29 30.93
C LEU A 10 13.07 21.57 30.29
N LEU A 11 12.42 22.20 29.32
CA LEU A 11 11.51 21.54 28.37
C LEU A 11 12.34 20.63 27.45
N LEU A 12 12.42 19.35 27.79
CA LEU A 12 12.94 18.34 26.89
C LEU A 12 11.90 18.16 25.77
N PRO A 13 12.29 18.28 24.48
CA PRO A 13 11.39 17.91 23.39
C PRO A 13 11.08 16.42 23.52
N VAL A 14 9.81 16.10 23.73
CA VAL A 14 9.31 14.73 23.57
C VAL A 14 9.39 14.45 22.07
N CYS A 15 10.49 13.85 21.62
CA CYS A 15 10.56 13.19 20.31
C CYS A 15 9.54 12.07 20.35
N GLY A 16 8.32 12.36 19.90
CA GLY A 16 7.34 11.33 19.63
C GLY A 16 7.98 10.35 18.66
N ASN A 17 8.14 9.10 19.09
CA ASN A 17 8.53 7.98 18.23
C ASN A 17 7.44 7.83 17.17
N ALA A 18 7.65 8.50 16.04
CA ALA A 18 6.77 8.35 14.88
C ALA A 18 7.19 7.09 14.15
N GLY A 19 6.84 5.91 14.70
CA GLY A 19 7.19 4.61 14.18
C GLY A 19 6.79 4.42 12.71
N GLU A 20 7.29 3.36 12.10
CA GLU A 20 6.95 2.98 10.72
C GLU A 20 5.45 2.82 10.56
N ARG A 21 4.87 3.50 9.58
CA ARG A 21 3.43 3.50 9.32
C ARG A 21 3.08 4.00 7.92
N ILE A 22 1.85 3.69 7.50
CA ILE A 22 1.21 4.34 6.36
C ILE A 22 0.75 5.73 6.81
N LEU A 23 1.17 6.76 6.09
CA LEU A 23 0.78 8.16 6.33
C LEU A 23 -0.47 8.53 5.56
N SER A 24 -0.60 8.01 4.33
CA SER A 24 -1.80 8.16 3.50
C SER A 24 -1.87 7.05 2.46
N PHE A 25 -3.08 6.71 2.09
CA PHE A 25 -3.40 5.77 1.02
C PHE A 25 -4.49 6.39 0.15
N HIS A 26 -4.23 6.47 -1.15
CA HIS A 26 -5.19 6.95 -2.15
C HIS A 26 -5.25 5.94 -3.28
N SER A 27 -6.46 5.62 -3.74
CA SER A 27 -6.69 4.73 -4.86
C SER A 27 -7.54 5.42 -5.90
N ASP A 28 -7.05 5.47 -7.13
CA ASP A 28 -7.73 6.00 -8.31
C ASP A 28 -8.06 4.81 -9.21
N ILE A 29 -9.35 4.60 -9.49
CA ILE A 29 -9.83 3.44 -10.23
C ILE A 29 -10.51 3.89 -11.50
N ARG A 30 -10.01 3.43 -12.63
CA ARG A 30 -10.61 3.62 -13.95
C ARG A 30 -11.25 2.33 -14.42
N VAL A 31 -12.55 2.35 -14.65
CA VAL A 31 -13.28 1.25 -15.30
C VAL A 31 -13.14 1.39 -16.81
N MET A 32 -12.69 0.33 -17.46
CA MET A 32 -12.48 0.27 -18.90
C MET A 32 -13.72 -0.33 -19.59
N THR A 33 -13.88 -0.02 -20.88
CA THR A 33 -15.05 -0.48 -21.66
C THR A 33 -15.11 -2.00 -21.86
N ASP A 34 -14.00 -2.71 -21.68
CA ASP A 34 -13.88 -4.16 -21.77
C ASP A 34 -14.11 -4.87 -20.41
N GLY A 35 -14.49 -4.11 -19.38
CA GLY A 35 -14.71 -4.63 -18.02
C GLY A 35 -13.44 -4.81 -17.18
N MET A 36 -12.27 -4.47 -17.72
CA MET A 36 -11.04 -4.33 -16.93
C MET A 36 -11.11 -3.10 -16.06
N ILE A 37 -10.39 -3.11 -14.97
CA ILE A 37 -10.08 -1.90 -14.19
C ILE A 37 -8.59 -1.63 -14.26
N GLU A 38 -8.23 -0.35 -14.38
CA GLU A 38 -6.88 0.14 -14.14
C GLU A 38 -6.88 0.91 -12.83
N VAL A 39 -5.97 0.56 -11.94
CA VAL A 39 -5.88 1.15 -10.61
C VAL A 39 -4.52 1.82 -10.44
N THR A 40 -4.54 3.02 -9.87
CA THR A 40 -3.35 3.74 -9.43
C THR A 40 -3.45 3.97 -7.93
N GLU A 41 -2.62 3.27 -7.15
CA GLU A 41 -2.51 3.46 -5.71
C GLU A 41 -1.35 4.42 -5.40
N THR A 42 -1.62 5.46 -4.63
CA THR A 42 -0.60 6.36 -4.08
C THR A 42 -0.48 6.12 -2.58
N ILE A 43 0.65 5.58 -2.15
CA ILE A 43 0.88 5.12 -0.79
C ILE A 43 2.06 5.90 -0.20
N ARG A 44 1.79 6.72 0.80
CA ARG A 44 2.83 7.45 1.52
C ARG A 44 3.13 6.74 2.84
N VAL A 45 4.39 6.43 3.06
CA VAL A 45 4.85 5.71 4.25
C VAL A 45 6.00 6.42 4.93
N ARG A 46 6.17 6.15 6.23
CA ARG A 46 7.38 6.47 6.98
C ARG A 46 8.17 5.20 7.23
N ALA A 47 9.41 5.17 6.75
CA ALA A 47 10.37 4.09 6.95
C ALA A 47 11.41 4.48 8.01
N GLU A 48 11.77 3.53 8.87
CA GLU A 48 12.83 3.70 9.88
C GLU A 48 13.86 2.55 9.80
N GLY A 49 13.77 1.71 8.77
CA GLY A 49 14.68 0.58 8.56
C GLY A 49 14.43 -0.62 9.47
N ASN A 50 13.27 -0.70 10.12
CA ASN A 50 12.87 -1.85 10.95
C ASN A 50 12.10 -2.89 10.15
N ARG A 51 10.89 -2.57 9.72
CA ARG A 51 10.03 -3.40 8.86
C ARG A 51 10.13 -2.96 7.40
N ILE A 52 10.16 -1.63 7.16
CA ILE A 52 10.33 -1.03 5.83
C ILE A 52 11.84 -0.82 5.59
N LYS A 53 12.53 -1.88 5.16
CA LYS A 53 13.99 -1.87 4.94
C LYS A 53 14.36 -1.69 3.46
N ARG A 54 13.66 -2.37 2.57
CA ARG A 54 13.97 -2.43 1.14
C ARG A 54 12.83 -1.93 0.26
N GLY A 55 11.78 -1.42 0.88
CA GLY A 55 10.54 -1.00 0.28
C GLY A 55 9.35 -1.60 1.00
N ILE A 56 8.20 -1.56 0.35
CA ILE A 56 6.94 -2.12 0.84
C ILE A 56 6.47 -3.23 -0.09
N TYR A 57 5.42 -3.93 0.28
CA TYR A 57 4.74 -4.87 -0.61
C TYR A 57 3.24 -4.67 -0.57
N ARG A 58 2.59 -5.17 -1.60
CA ARG A 58 1.14 -5.15 -1.77
C ARG A 58 0.64 -6.55 -2.11
N ASP A 59 -0.25 -7.08 -1.30
CA ASP A 59 -0.92 -8.34 -1.55
C ASP A 59 -2.22 -8.10 -2.30
N PHE A 60 -2.42 -8.87 -3.35
CA PHE A 60 -3.62 -8.84 -4.15
C PHE A 60 -4.23 -10.25 -4.21
N PRO A 61 -5.47 -10.46 -3.72
CA PRO A 61 -6.13 -11.75 -3.83
C PRO A 61 -6.55 -11.99 -5.28
N THR A 62 -6.16 -13.13 -5.85
CA THR A 62 -6.52 -13.54 -7.21
C THR A 62 -7.48 -14.71 -7.26
N GLU A 63 -7.74 -15.34 -6.11
CA GLU A 63 -8.62 -16.49 -6.00
C GLU A 63 -9.64 -16.26 -4.89
N TYR A 64 -10.92 -16.39 -5.20
CA TYR A 64 -11.99 -16.39 -4.20
C TYR A 64 -13.17 -17.25 -4.67
N GLU A 65 -14.07 -17.54 -3.76
CA GLU A 65 -15.32 -18.23 -4.04
C GLU A 65 -16.46 -17.21 -4.21
N ASP A 66 -17.25 -17.41 -5.23
CA ASP A 66 -18.48 -16.64 -5.40
C ASP A 66 -19.57 -17.14 -4.42
N ARG A 67 -20.72 -16.45 -4.39
CA ARG A 67 -21.85 -16.80 -3.53
C ARG A 67 -22.45 -18.20 -3.79
N PHE A 68 -22.06 -18.86 -4.89
CA PHE A 68 -22.50 -20.20 -5.26
C PHE A 68 -21.46 -21.28 -4.98
N GLY A 69 -20.28 -20.90 -4.44
CA GLY A 69 -19.17 -21.80 -4.16
C GLY A 69 -18.29 -22.10 -5.37
N ASN A 70 -18.39 -21.32 -6.45
CA ASN A 70 -17.50 -21.48 -7.58
C ASN A 70 -16.19 -20.72 -7.35
N GLU A 71 -15.07 -21.35 -7.72
CA GLU A 71 -13.79 -20.65 -7.75
C GLU A 71 -13.76 -19.59 -8.84
N VAL A 72 -13.39 -18.37 -8.46
CA VAL A 72 -13.21 -17.23 -9.35
C VAL A 72 -11.75 -16.84 -9.34
N ASN A 73 -11.13 -16.89 -10.52
CA ASN A 73 -9.76 -16.44 -10.73
C ASN A 73 -9.75 -15.04 -11.36
N ILE A 74 -9.01 -14.13 -10.76
CA ILE A 74 -8.82 -12.76 -11.23
C ILE A 74 -7.49 -12.67 -11.96
N ALA A 75 -7.49 -12.11 -13.16
CA ALA A 75 -6.27 -11.68 -13.80
C ALA A 75 -5.79 -10.39 -13.13
N PHE A 76 -4.55 -10.40 -12.67
CA PHE A 76 -3.89 -9.27 -12.04
C PHE A 76 -2.55 -9.03 -12.71
N GLU A 77 -2.34 -7.81 -13.19
CA GLU A 77 -1.13 -7.43 -13.92
C GLU A 77 -0.54 -6.14 -13.34
N PRO A 78 0.58 -6.22 -12.59
CA PRO A 78 1.37 -5.04 -12.21
C PRO A 78 1.98 -4.38 -13.44
N LEU A 79 1.76 -3.08 -13.60
CA LEU A 79 2.24 -2.31 -14.74
C LEU A 79 3.48 -1.49 -14.43
N ALA A 80 3.48 -0.77 -13.31
CA ALA A 80 4.57 0.12 -12.94
C ALA A 80 4.58 0.43 -11.44
N VAL A 81 5.77 0.65 -10.89
CA VAL A 81 5.98 1.21 -9.58
C VAL A 81 6.89 2.42 -9.68
N MET A 82 6.53 3.48 -8.99
CA MET A 82 7.38 4.66 -8.78
C MET A 82 7.62 4.86 -7.29
N ARG A 83 8.76 5.43 -6.92
CA ARG A 83 9.05 5.89 -5.57
C ARG A 83 9.67 7.27 -5.63
N ASN A 84 9.03 8.25 -4.96
CA ASN A 84 9.46 9.65 -4.95
C ASN A 84 9.68 10.18 -6.38
N ASP A 85 8.68 9.99 -7.24
CA ASP A 85 8.63 10.41 -8.65
C ASP A 85 9.70 9.79 -9.57
N ARG A 86 10.32 8.68 -9.13
CA ARG A 86 11.30 7.93 -9.95
C ARG A 86 10.84 6.49 -10.13
N PRO A 87 11.09 5.89 -11.30
CA PRO A 87 10.82 4.47 -11.49
C PRO A 87 11.49 3.62 -10.40
N GLU A 88 10.73 2.71 -9.82
CA GLU A 88 11.22 1.77 -8.82
C GLU A 88 11.09 0.35 -9.36
N ALA A 89 12.10 -0.48 -9.08
CA ALA A 89 12.05 -1.89 -9.42
C ALA A 89 10.96 -2.58 -8.61
N PHE A 90 10.30 -3.56 -9.22
CA PHE A 90 9.35 -4.41 -8.52
C PHE A 90 9.44 -5.85 -9.04
N HIS A 91 8.94 -6.78 -8.26
CA HIS A 91 8.77 -8.18 -8.65
C HIS A 91 7.55 -8.77 -7.95
N THR A 92 7.01 -9.83 -8.53
CA THR A 92 5.85 -10.54 -7.99
C THR A 92 6.25 -11.90 -7.44
N GLN A 93 5.50 -12.37 -6.47
CA GLN A 93 5.57 -13.70 -5.91
C GLN A 93 4.17 -14.23 -5.70
N GLU A 94 3.93 -15.45 -6.12
CA GLU A 94 2.69 -16.14 -5.77
C GLU A 94 2.63 -16.41 -4.27
N ILE A 95 1.48 -16.13 -3.69
CA ILE A 95 1.16 -16.42 -2.30
C ILE A 95 -0.13 -17.22 -2.25
N ARG A 96 -0.49 -17.70 -1.06
CA ARG A 96 -1.76 -18.43 -0.90
C ARG A 96 -2.94 -17.55 -1.35
N ARG A 97 -3.64 -17.97 -2.39
CA ARG A 97 -4.82 -17.31 -2.98
C ARG A 97 -4.56 -15.90 -3.54
N GLY A 98 -3.34 -15.63 -4.00
CA GLY A 98 -3.05 -14.31 -4.53
C GLY A 98 -1.62 -14.10 -5.00
N VAL A 99 -1.32 -12.83 -5.25
CA VAL A 99 -0.01 -12.37 -5.71
C VAL A 99 0.46 -11.26 -4.78
N ARG A 100 1.70 -11.35 -4.33
CA ARG A 100 2.43 -10.28 -3.64
C ARG A 100 3.32 -9.55 -4.61
N THR A 101 3.18 -8.24 -4.68
CA THR A 101 4.07 -7.37 -5.44
C THR A 101 4.98 -6.63 -4.46
N TYR A 102 6.29 -6.87 -4.54
CA TYR A 102 7.30 -6.14 -3.78
C TYR A 102 7.76 -4.91 -4.54
N PHE A 103 7.81 -3.75 -3.88
CA PHE A 103 8.32 -2.50 -4.42
C PHE A 103 9.72 -2.26 -3.87
N GLY A 104 10.70 -2.28 -4.74
CA GLY A 104 12.11 -2.16 -4.40
C GLY A 104 12.91 -3.41 -4.77
N ARG A 105 14.17 -3.38 -4.44
CA ARG A 105 15.14 -4.44 -4.74
C ARG A 105 15.53 -5.19 -3.47
N SER A 106 15.67 -6.50 -3.58
CA SER A 106 16.06 -7.35 -2.44
C SER A 106 17.50 -7.11 -1.95
N ASP A 107 18.35 -6.53 -2.81
CA ASP A 107 19.76 -6.25 -2.55
C ASP A 107 20.03 -4.79 -2.13
N ARG A 108 19.01 -3.92 -2.03
CA ARG A 108 19.18 -2.50 -1.74
C ARG A 108 18.26 -2.03 -0.61
N LEU A 109 18.86 -1.39 0.39
CA LEU A 109 18.11 -0.71 1.44
C LEU A 109 17.61 0.65 0.93
N ILE A 110 16.48 1.11 1.49
CA ILE A 110 16.01 2.47 1.33
C ILE A 110 16.39 3.30 2.56
N ASP A 111 16.51 4.62 2.37
CA ASP A 111 16.81 5.53 3.45
C ASP A 111 15.63 5.61 4.45
N ALA A 112 15.94 5.89 5.71
CA ALA A 112 14.91 6.25 6.67
C ALA A 112 14.27 7.60 6.28
N GLY A 113 12.97 7.73 6.50
CA GLY A 113 12.22 8.92 6.16
C GLY A 113 10.88 8.61 5.47
N GLU A 114 10.31 9.64 4.85
CA GLU A 114 9.04 9.50 4.15
C GLU A 114 9.27 9.14 2.68
N HIS A 115 8.49 8.18 2.21
CA HIS A 115 8.51 7.73 0.82
C HIS A 115 7.08 7.69 0.28
N THR A 116 6.92 8.15 -0.97
CA THR A 116 5.67 8.05 -1.70
C THR A 116 5.84 7.01 -2.80
N TYR A 117 5.05 5.95 -2.73
CA TYR A 117 4.96 4.94 -3.79
C TYR A 117 3.73 5.21 -4.64
N VAL A 118 3.88 5.08 -5.96
CA VAL A 118 2.78 5.04 -6.92
C VAL A 118 2.82 3.70 -7.62
N PHE A 119 1.77 2.91 -7.42
CA PHE A 119 1.64 1.58 -7.99
C PHE A 119 0.48 1.54 -8.99
N ARG A 120 0.77 1.14 -10.23
CA ARG A 120 -0.24 0.97 -11.28
C ARG A 120 -0.38 -0.49 -11.64
N TYR A 121 -1.61 -0.95 -11.78
CA TYR A 121 -1.93 -2.31 -12.17
C TYR A 121 -3.29 -2.41 -12.83
N GLN A 122 -3.54 -3.53 -13.48
CA GLN A 122 -4.84 -3.88 -14.06
C GLN A 122 -5.38 -5.15 -13.40
N ALA A 123 -6.71 -5.24 -13.33
CA ALA A 123 -7.40 -6.42 -12.88
C ALA A 123 -8.74 -6.57 -13.61
N ASN A 124 -9.24 -7.81 -13.68
CA ASN A 124 -10.55 -8.11 -14.24
C ASN A 124 -11.51 -8.63 -13.17
N ARG A 125 -12.77 -8.88 -13.58
CA ARG A 125 -13.82 -9.49 -12.75
C ARG A 125 -14.13 -8.77 -11.45
N MET A 126 -13.92 -7.45 -11.41
CA MET A 126 -14.25 -6.59 -10.28
C MET A 126 -15.62 -5.92 -10.40
N LEU A 127 -16.31 -6.12 -11.55
CA LEU A 127 -17.61 -5.55 -11.82
C LEU A 127 -18.70 -6.63 -11.70
N GLY A 128 -19.75 -6.31 -10.94
CA GLY A 128 -21.00 -7.05 -10.93
C GLY A 128 -22.04 -6.31 -11.73
N TYR A 129 -22.76 -7.04 -12.59
CA TYR A 129 -23.83 -6.49 -13.42
C TYR A 129 -25.16 -7.03 -12.90
N PHE A 130 -26.05 -6.13 -12.49
CA PHE A 130 -27.37 -6.44 -11.96
C PHE A 130 -28.44 -5.75 -12.80
N GLU A 131 -29.72 -6.16 -12.64
CA GLU A 131 -30.82 -5.59 -13.40
C GLU A 131 -31.00 -4.07 -13.17
N GLU A 132 -30.76 -3.60 -11.96
CA GLU A 132 -31.03 -2.22 -11.55
C GLU A 132 -29.78 -1.36 -11.41
N HIS A 133 -28.57 -1.96 -11.35
CA HIS A 133 -27.31 -1.23 -11.16
C HIS A 133 -26.10 -2.11 -11.52
N ASP A 134 -24.99 -1.44 -11.77
CA ASP A 134 -23.68 -2.06 -11.85
C ASP A 134 -22.91 -1.80 -10.55
N GLU A 135 -22.10 -2.75 -10.10
CA GLU A 135 -21.36 -2.66 -8.85
C GLU A 135 -19.87 -2.90 -9.08
N LEU A 136 -19.03 -2.02 -8.52
CA LEU A 136 -17.60 -2.27 -8.39
C LEU A 136 -17.31 -2.86 -7.02
N TYR A 137 -16.93 -4.13 -6.98
CA TYR A 137 -16.50 -4.81 -5.77
C TYR A 137 -14.99 -4.65 -5.58
N TRP A 138 -14.60 -3.77 -4.66
CA TRP A 138 -13.22 -3.39 -4.48
C TRP A 138 -12.83 -3.14 -3.03
N ASN A 139 -11.75 -3.80 -2.57
CA ASN A 139 -11.13 -3.50 -1.29
C ASN A 139 -9.97 -2.53 -1.48
N VAL A 140 -10.21 -1.26 -1.22
CA VAL A 140 -9.28 -0.15 -1.48
C VAL A 140 -7.95 -0.33 -0.76
N THR A 141 -7.97 -0.60 0.54
CA THR A 141 -6.74 -0.63 1.35
C THR A 141 -6.09 -2.01 1.40
N GLY A 142 -6.80 -3.08 1.07
CA GLY A 142 -6.34 -4.46 1.25
C GLY A 142 -6.32 -4.88 2.72
N PHE A 143 -5.67 -6.02 2.96
CA PHE A 143 -5.52 -6.64 4.29
C PHE A 143 -4.04 -6.86 4.60
N ASP A 144 -3.73 -7.13 5.86
CA ASP A 144 -2.44 -7.68 6.32
C ASP A 144 -1.20 -6.82 6.03
N TRP A 145 -1.33 -5.50 6.18
CA TRP A 145 -0.15 -4.65 6.19
C TRP A 145 0.79 -5.01 7.35
N ALA A 146 2.08 -5.12 7.07
CA ALA A 146 3.11 -5.43 8.09
C ALA A 146 3.30 -4.29 9.11
N PHE A 147 2.71 -3.13 8.89
CA PHE A 147 2.79 -1.91 9.70
C PHE A 147 1.46 -1.15 9.64
N PRO A 148 1.11 -0.37 10.68
CA PRO A 148 -0.13 0.40 10.73
C PRO A 148 -0.18 1.56 9.73
#